data_b78b0564c357488b86bbc29aca28f6c6
#
_entry.id   b78b0564c357488b86bbc29aca28f6c6
#
_cell.length_a   1.000
_cell.length_b   1.000
_cell.length_c   1.000
_cell.angle_alpha   90.00
_cell.angle_beta   90.00
_cell.angle_gamma   90.00
#
_symmetry.space_group_name_H-M   'P 1'
#
loop_
_entity.id
_entity.type
_entity.pdbx_description
1 polymer ?
#
loop_
_entity_poly.entity_id
_entity_poly.type
_entity_poly.pdbx_seq_one_letter_code
_entity_poly.pdbx_strand_id
1 'polypeptide(L)'
;MRSKSAEKVKLSSFDDLFGKEETVSGEVVTSVPIDLLHPFKNHPFHVQDDEKMEETVESVKQYGILMPGIVRPYPDGGYEVVAGHRRWRACELAGLEEMPVIIRDIDDDTATVIMVDTNIQREDILPSEKAFAYKMKYEALKHQGSKGEKYTAEMVGETAGDSGRTVQRYIRLANLISGLLDLVDVKKVPMIVGEKLSYLTREEQELVLEAVRNCEIMPTAAQAEAIKMFSEEKKLDGNAIYGLLLKKKNSGNGVTISAKKISSYFPPADRKSVV
;
A
#
# COMPACT_ATOMS: atom_id res chain seq x y z
N MET A 1 -5.16 -26.62 48.87
CA MET A 1 -4.01 -25.77 48.46
C MET A 1 -4.52 -24.59 47.66
N ARG A 2 -4.52 -23.39 48.24
CA ARG A 2 -5.00 -22.16 47.60
C ARG A 2 -3.92 -21.60 46.69
N SER A 3 -4.24 -21.41 45.40
CA SER A 3 -3.43 -20.74 44.41
C SER A 3 -3.15 -19.31 44.87
N LYS A 4 -1.87 -18.90 44.89
CA LYS A 4 -1.44 -17.53 45.17
C LYS A 4 -1.87 -16.65 43.99
N SER A 5 -2.67 -15.68 44.34
CA SER A 5 -3.10 -14.55 43.46
C SER A 5 -1.88 -13.91 42.81
N ALA A 6 -1.97 -13.65 41.50
CA ALA A 6 -1.01 -12.86 40.78
C ALA A 6 -0.95 -11.46 41.41
N GLU A 7 0.22 -11.10 41.92
CA GLU A 7 0.52 -9.71 42.33
C GLU A 7 0.34 -8.82 41.11
N LYS A 8 -0.41 -7.74 41.28
CA LYS A 8 -0.54 -6.69 40.30
C LYS A 8 0.85 -6.11 40.01
N VAL A 9 1.40 -6.43 38.86
CA VAL A 9 2.58 -5.74 38.34
C VAL A 9 2.19 -4.30 38.13
N LYS A 10 2.69 -3.41 38.98
CA LYS A 10 2.65 -1.96 38.70
C LYS A 10 3.61 -1.73 37.55
N LEU A 11 3.10 -1.36 36.38
CA LEU A 11 3.90 -0.83 35.30
C LEU A 11 4.51 0.49 35.80
N SER A 12 5.81 0.45 35.99
CA SER A 12 6.62 1.60 36.34
C SER A 12 6.75 2.54 35.14
N SER A 13 7.17 3.77 35.36
CA SER A 13 7.42 4.71 34.25
C SER A 13 8.48 4.16 33.26
N PHE A 14 8.55 4.74 32.07
CA PHE A 14 9.58 4.41 31.08
C PHE A 14 11.00 4.36 31.68
N ASP A 15 11.31 5.31 32.58
CA ASP A 15 12.59 5.40 33.28
C ASP A 15 12.88 4.22 34.22
N ASP A 16 11.82 3.56 34.76
CA ASP A 16 11.95 2.38 35.61
C ASP A 16 12.09 1.06 34.83
N LEU A 17 11.57 1.03 33.59
CA LEU A 17 11.65 -0.16 32.70
C LEU A 17 12.94 -0.19 31.89
N PHE A 18 13.50 0.97 31.56
CA PHE A 18 14.66 1.07 30.66
C PHE A 18 15.88 1.75 31.29
N GLY A 19 15.79 2.17 32.56
CA GLY A 19 16.87 2.89 33.26
C GLY A 19 17.07 4.31 32.74
N LYS A 20 17.59 5.19 33.57
CA LYS A 20 18.10 6.49 33.12
C LYS A 20 19.33 6.23 32.24
N GLU A 21 19.20 6.51 30.93
CA GLU A 21 20.25 6.34 29.92
C GLU A 21 20.57 4.87 29.57
N GLU A 22 19.60 4.12 29.01
CA GLU A 22 19.96 2.93 28.25
C GLU A 22 19.99 3.23 26.75
N THR A 23 21.18 3.18 26.20
CA THR A 23 21.46 3.16 24.77
C THR A 23 20.90 1.85 24.19
N VAL A 24 19.74 1.89 23.58
CA VAL A 24 19.32 0.82 22.65
C VAL A 24 20.28 0.91 21.47
N SER A 25 21.25 0.02 21.41
CA SER A 25 22.29 -0.03 20.37
C SER A 25 23.11 1.27 20.15
N GLY A 26 23.36 2.09 21.20
CA GLY A 26 24.15 3.32 21.08
C GLY A 26 23.33 4.56 20.63
N GLU A 27 22.03 4.44 20.43
CA GLU A 27 21.18 5.57 20.05
C GLU A 27 20.55 6.22 21.28
N VAL A 28 20.62 7.56 21.35
CA VAL A 28 20.09 8.37 22.47
C VAL A 28 18.65 8.78 22.15
N VAL A 29 17.72 8.51 23.07
CA VAL A 29 16.36 9.02 23.02
C VAL A 29 16.35 10.46 23.55
N THR A 30 15.81 11.37 22.75
CA THR A 30 15.74 12.80 23.08
C THR A 30 14.27 13.26 23.02
N SER A 31 13.80 14.03 23.99
CA SER A 31 12.52 14.72 23.89
C SER A 31 12.64 15.92 22.97
N VAL A 32 11.76 16.00 21.97
CA VAL A 32 11.72 17.10 21.00
C VAL A 32 10.34 17.75 21.05
N PRO A 33 10.27 19.10 21.11
CA PRO A 33 9.00 19.83 21.00
C PRO A 33 8.24 19.46 19.71
N ILE A 34 6.93 19.23 19.84
CA ILE A 34 6.09 18.76 18.72
C ILE A 34 6.04 19.78 17.59
N ASP A 35 6.10 21.05 17.89
CA ASP A 35 6.12 22.17 16.94
C ASP A 35 7.40 22.23 16.06
N LEU A 36 8.47 21.53 16.46
CA LEU A 36 9.69 21.36 15.68
C LEU A 36 9.68 20.12 14.79
N LEU A 37 8.61 19.33 14.81
CA LEU A 37 8.48 18.14 13.99
C LEU A 37 7.78 18.49 12.67
N HIS A 38 8.34 18.03 11.57
CA HIS A 38 7.83 18.22 10.21
C HIS A 38 7.44 16.89 9.59
N PRO A 39 6.36 16.85 8.76
CA PRO A 39 5.97 15.64 8.08
C PRO A 39 7.00 15.23 7.02
N PHE A 40 7.15 13.92 6.80
CA PHE A 40 7.97 13.39 5.72
C PHE A 40 7.46 13.87 4.36
N LYS A 41 8.37 14.35 3.51
CA LYS A 41 8.02 14.84 2.19
C LYS A 41 7.40 13.74 1.33
N ASN A 42 6.22 14.01 0.77
CA ASN A 42 5.47 13.05 -0.06
C ASN A 42 5.16 11.72 0.66
N HIS A 43 4.88 11.76 1.95
CA HIS A 43 4.52 10.57 2.74
C HIS A 43 3.31 9.85 2.13
N PRO A 44 3.44 8.61 1.65
CA PRO A 44 2.38 7.94 0.92
C PRO A 44 1.27 7.38 1.81
N PHE A 45 1.54 7.17 3.08
CA PHE A 45 0.60 6.56 4.02
C PHE A 45 -0.20 7.63 4.76
N HIS A 46 -1.52 7.50 4.71
CA HIS A 46 -2.41 8.43 5.41
C HIS A 46 -2.46 8.12 6.90
N VAL A 47 -2.37 9.17 7.71
CA VAL A 47 -2.68 9.12 9.14
C VAL A 47 -4.13 9.53 9.30
N GLN A 48 -4.99 8.60 9.72
CA GLN A 48 -6.41 8.83 9.92
C GLN A 48 -6.71 8.92 11.41
N ASP A 49 -7.60 9.85 11.79
CA ASP A 49 -8.12 9.97 13.14
C ASP A 49 -9.31 9.00 13.28
N ASP A 50 -9.00 7.70 13.24
CA ASP A 50 -9.92 6.57 13.34
C ASP A 50 -10.02 6.06 14.79
N GLU A 51 -10.89 5.08 15.05
CA GLU A 51 -11.06 4.43 16.36
C GLU A 51 -9.72 3.90 16.93
N LYS A 52 -8.84 3.34 16.08
CA LYS A 52 -7.49 2.92 16.47
C LYS A 52 -6.60 4.11 16.86
N MET A 53 -6.86 5.31 16.34
CA MET A 53 -6.17 6.52 16.76
C MET A 53 -6.64 6.95 18.14
N GLU A 54 -7.94 6.89 18.42
CA GLU A 54 -8.49 7.19 19.74
C GLU A 54 -7.89 6.29 20.82
N GLU A 55 -7.81 4.98 20.57
CA GLU A 55 -7.12 4.03 21.45
C GLU A 55 -5.64 4.39 21.66
N THR A 56 -4.96 4.83 20.59
CA THR A 56 -3.55 5.28 20.66
C THR A 56 -3.43 6.53 21.53
N VAL A 57 -4.34 7.49 21.37
CA VAL A 57 -4.37 8.73 22.18
C VAL A 57 -4.61 8.42 23.65
N GLU A 58 -5.54 7.52 23.98
CA GLU A 58 -5.78 7.10 25.37
C GLU A 58 -4.54 6.45 25.97
N SER A 59 -3.89 5.55 25.23
CA SER A 59 -2.65 4.91 25.65
C SER A 59 -1.54 5.96 25.90
N VAL A 60 -1.41 6.93 25.00
CA VAL A 60 -0.42 8.01 25.11
C VAL A 60 -0.69 8.90 26.34
N LYS A 61 -1.95 9.20 26.64
CA LYS A 61 -2.34 9.95 27.86
C LYS A 61 -2.02 9.19 29.14
N GLN A 62 -2.17 7.87 29.11
CA GLN A 62 -1.99 7.05 30.31
C GLN A 62 -0.53 6.66 30.56
N TYR A 63 0.22 6.34 29.51
CA TYR A 63 1.56 5.76 29.62
C TYR A 63 2.66 6.58 28.95
N GLY A 64 2.31 7.66 28.26
CA GLY A 64 3.24 8.38 27.39
C GLY A 64 3.57 7.57 26.11
N ILE A 65 4.60 8.02 25.41
CA ILE A 65 5.13 7.32 24.23
C ILE A 65 6.15 6.29 24.69
N LEU A 66 5.79 5.00 24.61
CA LEU A 66 6.65 3.88 25.02
C LEU A 66 7.76 3.57 24.00
N MET A 67 7.52 3.83 22.72
CA MET A 67 8.51 3.63 21.66
C MET A 67 8.81 4.97 20.97
N PRO A 68 10.07 5.43 20.95
CA PRO A 68 10.42 6.71 20.34
C PRO A 68 10.14 6.73 18.84
N GLY A 69 9.88 7.91 18.28
CA GLY A 69 9.89 8.14 16.83
C GLY A 69 11.30 8.13 16.28
N ILE A 70 11.45 7.99 14.96
CA ILE A 70 12.72 8.22 14.26
C ILE A 70 12.58 9.52 13.48
N VAL A 71 13.50 10.44 13.70
CA VAL A 71 13.52 11.73 13.02
C VAL A 71 14.92 12.01 12.46
N ARG A 72 15.00 12.93 11.51
CA ARG A 72 16.28 13.45 11.01
C ARG A 72 16.28 14.99 11.02
N PRO A 73 17.45 15.66 11.05
CA PRO A 73 17.52 17.11 10.94
C PRO A 73 16.78 17.60 9.67
N TYR A 74 16.00 18.67 9.82
CA TYR A 74 15.30 19.30 8.70
C TYR A 74 16.05 20.56 8.24
N PRO A 75 16.24 20.80 6.93
CA PRO A 75 17.06 21.89 6.43
C PRO A 75 16.67 23.30 6.92
N ASP A 76 15.36 23.53 7.11
CA ASP A 76 14.83 24.82 7.55
C ASP A 76 14.74 24.93 9.09
N GLY A 77 15.35 23.99 9.81
CA GLY A 77 15.30 23.88 11.27
C GLY A 77 14.25 22.88 11.78
N GLY A 78 14.46 22.35 12.97
CA GLY A 78 13.65 21.25 13.50
C GLY A 78 14.00 19.89 12.92
N TYR A 79 13.03 18.98 12.85
CA TYR A 79 13.25 17.58 12.48
C TYR A 79 12.14 17.04 11.59
N GLU A 80 12.50 16.31 10.54
CA GLU A 80 11.55 15.56 9.71
C GLU A 80 11.28 14.18 10.33
N VAL A 81 10.01 13.82 10.48
CA VAL A 81 9.59 12.53 11.04
C VAL A 81 9.73 11.45 9.97
N VAL A 82 10.64 10.51 10.18
CA VAL A 82 10.85 9.36 9.28
C VAL A 82 9.96 8.18 9.67
N ALA A 83 9.82 7.92 10.98
CA ALA A 83 8.93 6.87 11.49
C ALA A 83 8.22 7.32 12.77
N GLY A 84 6.94 6.98 12.89
CA GLY A 84 6.14 7.30 14.08
C GLY A 84 5.09 8.39 13.86
N HIS A 85 4.67 8.68 12.64
CA HIS A 85 3.65 9.70 12.31
C HIS A 85 2.35 9.52 13.09
N ARG A 86 1.85 8.28 13.31
CA ARG A 86 0.66 8.05 14.14
C ARG A 86 0.89 8.40 15.60
N ARG A 87 2.09 8.13 16.14
CA ARG A 87 2.46 8.51 17.52
C ARG A 87 2.59 10.02 17.66
N TRP A 88 3.20 10.68 16.70
CA TRP A 88 3.24 12.13 16.64
C TRP A 88 1.83 12.73 16.63
N ARG A 89 0.95 12.23 15.72
CA ARG A 89 -0.46 12.69 15.70
C ARG A 89 -1.18 12.43 17.02
N ALA A 90 -0.94 11.30 17.66
CA ALA A 90 -1.52 11.00 18.97
C ALA A 90 -1.01 11.94 20.06
N CYS A 91 0.26 12.38 20.03
CA CYS A 91 0.79 13.41 20.94
C CYS A 91 0.04 14.73 20.78
N GLU A 92 -0.15 15.18 19.53
CA GLU A 92 -0.93 16.40 19.24
C GLU A 92 -2.34 16.32 19.81
N LEU A 93 -3.07 15.21 19.54
CA LEU A 93 -4.43 14.99 20.02
C LEU A 93 -4.50 14.80 21.56
N ALA A 94 -3.44 14.29 22.17
CA ALA A 94 -3.33 14.14 23.62
C ALA A 94 -2.96 15.46 24.32
N GLY A 95 -2.53 16.50 23.58
CA GLY A 95 -2.09 17.77 24.11
C GLY A 95 -0.72 17.72 24.80
N LEU A 96 0.16 16.81 24.35
CA LEU A 96 1.56 16.77 24.81
C LEU A 96 2.36 17.88 24.11
N GLU A 97 3.36 18.41 24.79
CA GLU A 97 4.25 19.45 24.24
C GLU A 97 5.48 18.85 23.55
N GLU A 98 5.89 17.65 23.95
CA GLU A 98 7.09 16.97 23.46
C GLU A 98 6.83 15.53 23.09
N MET A 99 7.67 14.99 22.19
CA MET A 99 7.67 13.58 21.79
C MET A 99 9.08 13.00 21.93
N PRO A 100 9.24 11.80 22.53
CA PRO A 100 10.52 11.10 22.55
C PRO A 100 10.86 10.59 21.15
N VAL A 101 12.06 10.90 20.68
CA VAL A 101 12.55 10.55 19.33
C VAL A 101 14.00 10.12 19.38
N ILE A 102 14.40 9.35 18.37
CA ILE A 102 15.78 9.05 18.03
C ILE A 102 16.15 9.91 16.83
N ILE A 103 17.17 10.74 16.99
CA ILE A 103 17.67 11.61 15.92
C ILE A 103 18.72 10.85 15.15
N ARG A 104 18.50 10.63 13.83
CA ARG A 104 19.45 10.01 12.90
C ARG A 104 19.84 10.98 11.81
N ASP A 105 21.12 11.14 11.58
CA ASP A 105 21.65 11.87 10.43
C ASP A 105 21.74 10.90 9.24
N ILE A 106 20.69 10.90 8.41
CA ILE A 106 20.52 9.99 7.28
C ILE A 106 20.07 10.76 6.03
N ASP A 107 20.52 10.29 4.87
CA ASP A 107 20.16 10.85 3.57
C ASP A 107 18.67 10.55 3.19
N ASP A 108 18.21 11.19 2.11
CA ASP A 108 16.84 11.08 1.62
C ASP A 108 16.46 9.65 1.22
N ASP A 109 17.38 8.92 0.59
CA ASP A 109 17.13 7.56 0.12
C ASP A 109 17.01 6.59 1.30
N THR A 110 17.92 6.69 2.28
CA THR A 110 17.89 5.89 3.51
C THR A 110 16.63 6.20 4.33
N ALA A 111 16.29 7.48 4.49
CA ALA A 111 15.07 7.89 5.18
C ALA A 111 13.81 7.35 4.49
N THR A 112 13.77 7.38 3.15
CA THR A 112 12.67 6.81 2.35
C THR A 112 12.53 5.31 2.57
N VAL A 113 13.63 4.55 2.56
CA VAL A 113 13.61 3.10 2.81
C VAL A 113 13.08 2.80 4.20
N ILE A 114 13.57 3.49 5.24
CA ILE A 114 13.11 3.31 6.63
C ILE A 114 11.61 3.66 6.75
N MET A 115 11.18 4.79 6.18
CA MET A 115 9.79 5.22 6.20
C MET A 115 8.88 4.17 5.57
N VAL A 116 9.23 3.62 4.42
CA VAL A 116 8.44 2.58 3.76
C VAL A 116 8.45 1.30 4.59
N ASP A 117 9.60 0.81 5.03
CA ASP A 117 9.72 -0.47 5.74
C ASP A 117 8.98 -0.49 7.07
N THR A 118 8.92 0.63 7.77
CA THR A 118 8.20 0.76 9.04
C THR A 118 6.68 0.84 8.89
N ASN A 119 6.17 1.11 7.68
CA ASN A 119 4.74 1.23 7.42
C ASN A 119 4.15 0.12 6.56
N ILE A 120 4.95 -0.53 5.71
CA ILE A 120 4.45 -1.48 4.68
C ILE A 120 3.85 -2.77 5.25
N GLN A 121 4.09 -3.08 6.52
CA GLN A 121 3.55 -4.26 7.21
C GLN A 121 2.18 -4.01 7.86
N ARG A 122 1.61 -2.79 7.76
CA ARG A 122 0.29 -2.48 8.31
C ARG A 122 -0.78 -3.27 7.54
N GLU A 123 -1.80 -3.77 8.26
CA GLU A 123 -2.87 -4.59 7.67
C GLU A 123 -3.80 -3.80 6.73
N ASP A 124 -4.00 -2.51 7.02
CA ASP A 124 -5.01 -1.66 6.37
C ASP A 124 -4.38 -0.68 5.35
N ILE A 125 -3.36 -1.12 4.58
CA ILE A 125 -2.74 -0.27 3.55
C ILE A 125 -3.58 -0.28 2.28
N LEU A 126 -3.89 0.91 1.76
CA LEU A 126 -4.56 1.05 0.48
C LEU A 126 -3.64 0.64 -0.68
N PRO A 127 -4.20 0.07 -1.77
CA PRO A 127 -3.43 -0.20 -2.98
C PRO A 127 -2.66 1.01 -3.51
N SER A 128 -3.23 2.21 -3.45
CA SER A 128 -2.57 3.47 -3.81
C SER A 128 -1.36 3.77 -2.92
N GLU A 129 -1.52 3.69 -1.60
CA GLU A 129 -0.44 3.89 -0.65
C GLU A 129 0.72 2.93 -0.91
N LYS A 130 0.40 1.64 -1.09
CA LYS A 130 1.38 0.60 -1.39
C LYS A 130 2.09 0.85 -2.73
N ALA A 131 1.35 1.33 -3.74
CA ALA A 131 1.90 1.67 -5.05
C ALA A 131 2.94 2.79 -4.97
N PHE A 132 2.61 3.89 -4.31
CA PHE A 132 3.53 5.01 -4.12
C PHE A 132 4.70 4.65 -3.22
N ALA A 133 4.46 3.92 -2.11
CA ALA A 133 5.51 3.47 -1.20
C ALA A 133 6.55 2.58 -1.92
N TYR A 134 6.10 1.60 -2.69
CA TYR A 134 7.00 0.74 -3.46
C TYR A 134 7.74 1.51 -4.55
N LYS A 135 7.10 2.46 -5.21
CA LYS A 135 7.77 3.32 -6.19
C LYS A 135 8.89 4.13 -5.54
N MET A 136 8.60 4.79 -4.41
CA MET A 136 9.60 5.58 -3.68
C MET A 136 10.78 4.72 -3.21
N LYS A 137 10.52 3.56 -2.57
CA LYS A 137 11.58 2.65 -2.12
C LYS A 137 12.40 2.09 -3.30
N TYR A 138 11.74 1.79 -4.43
CA TYR A 138 12.42 1.31 -5.62
C TYR A 138 13.38 2.35 -6.20
N GLU A 139 12.96 3.62 -6.27
CA GLU A 139 13.78 4.74 -6.73
C GLU A 139 14.95 4.98 -5.77
N ALA A 140 14.71 5.00 -4.46
CA ALA A 140 15.74 5.15 -3.44
C ALA A 140 16.84 4.05 -3.53
N LEU A 141 16.43 2.78 -3.64
CA LEU A 141 17.40 1.68 -3.79
C LEU A 141 18.18 1.75 -5.10
N LYS A 142 17.59 2.25 -6.18
CA LYS A 142 18.31 2.51 -7.44
C LYS A 142 19.36 3.61 -7.29
N HIS A 143 19.04 4.70 -6.61
CA HIS A 143 19.99 5.77 -6.32
C HIS A 143 21.17 5.26 -5.45
N GLN A 144 20.88 4.38 -4.50
CA GLN A 144 21.91 3.72 -3.67
C GLN A 144 22.73 2.67 -4.41
N GLY A 145 22.51 2.47 -5.71
CA GLY A 145 23.34 1.64 -6.58
C GLY A 145 22.81 0.21 -6.81
N SER A 146 21.57 -0.10 -6.43
CA SER A 146 20.96 -1.40 -6.78
C SER A 146 20.88 -1.57 -8.29
N LYS A 147 21.39 -2.71 -8.79
CA LYS A 147 21.46 -3.01 -10.21
C LYS A 147 20.49 -4.10 -10.61
N GLY A 148 19.78 -3.85 -11.73
CA GLY A 148 18.83 -4.81 -12.29
C GLY A 148 17.41 -4.64 -11.73
N GLU A 149 16.47 -4.38 -12.64
CA GLU A 149 15.07 -4.06 -12.26
C GLU A 149 14.39 -5.19 -11.46
N LYS A 150 14.63 -6.44 -11.84
CA LYS A 150 14.07 -7.60 -11.16
C LYS A 150 14.61 -7.73 -9.73
N TYR A 151 15.92 -7.61 -9.58
CA TYR A 151 16.57 -7.70 -8.27
C TYR A 151 16.16 -6.57 -7.34
N THR A 152 16.12 -5.32 -7.83
CA THR A 152 15.63 -4.19 -7.04
C THR A 152 14.19 -4.38 -6.60
N ALA A 153 13.31 -4.89 -7.49
CA ALA A 153 11.93 -5.16 -7.12
C ALA A 153 11.78 -6.29 -6.08
N GLU A 154 12.64 -7.30 -6.12
CA GLU A 154 12.70 -8.34 -5.08
C GLU A 154 13.11 -7.75 -3.73
N MET A 155 14.14 -6.89 -3.69
CA MET A 155 14.56 -6.17 -2.47
C MET A 155 13.45 -5.28 -1.90
N VAL A 156 12.70 -4.57 -2.76
CA VAL A 156 11.58 -3.72 -2.33
C VAL A 156 10.52 -4.55 -1.62
N GLY A 157 10.20 -5.74 -2.16
CA GLY A 157 9.14 -6.61 -1.64
C GLY A 157 9.51 -7.41 -0.40
N GLU A 158 10.80 -7.54 -0.07
CA GLU A 158 11.30 -8.43 0.96
C GLU A 158 10.64 -8.18 2.33
N THR A 159 10.57 -6.93 2.76
CA THR A 159 9.99 -6.54 4.06
C THR A 159 8.51 -6.92 4.19
N ALA A 160 7.74 -6.85 3.09
CA ALA A 160 6.31 -7.17 3.07
C ALA A 160 6.01 -8.62 2.64
N GLY A 161 7.02 -9.40 2.27
CA GLY A 161 6.85 -10.75 1.73
C GLY A 161 6.28 -10.78 0.30
N ASP A 162 6.32 -9.67 -0.43
CA ASP A 162 5.82 -9.58 -1.80
C ASP A 162 6.88 -10.00 -2.83
N SER A 163 6.45 -10.71 -3.87
CA SER A 163 7.33 -11.04 -4.99
C SER A 163 7.69 -9.79 -5.80
N GLY A 164 8.87 -9.76 -6.43
CA GLY A 164 9.28 -8.66 -7.31
C GLY A 164 8.26 -8.38 -8.43
N ARG A 165 7.54 -9.40 -8.91
CA ARG A 165 6.44 -9.24 -9.87
C ARG A 165 5.26 -8.48 -9.27
N THR A 166 4.90 -8.77 -8.02
CA THR A 166 3.85 -8.05 -7.28
C THR A 166 4.24 -6.59 -7.08
N VAL A 167 5.48 -6.35 -6.67
CA VAL A 167 6.05 -5.00 -6.52
C VAL A 167 5.95 -4.20 -7.83
N GLN A 168 6.36 -4.78 -8.95
CA GLN A 168 6.27 -4.11 -10.25
C GLN A 168 4.84 -3.74 -10.64
N ARG A 169 3.86 -4.59 -10.31
CA ARG A 169 2.43 -4.28 -10.53
C ARG A 169 1.98 -3.09 -9.69
N TYR A 170 2.36 -3.03 -8.41
CA TYR A 170 2.06 -1.87 -7.56
C TYR A 170 2.73 -0.60 -8.07
N ILE A 171 4.02 -0.66 -8.44
CA ILE A 171 4.72 0.49 -9.03
C ILE A 171 4.00 0.99 -10.29
N ARG A 172 3.46 0.07 -11.10
CA ARG A 172 2.64 0.44 -12.26
C ARG A 172 1.36 1.16 -11.87
N LEU A 173 0.67 0.75 -10.82
CA LEU A 173 -0.54 1.43 -10.34
C LEU A 173 -0.29 2.90 -10.01
N ALA A 174 0.90 3.29 -9.55
CA ALA A 174 1.26 4.68 -9.29
C ALA A 174 1.22 5.58 -10.54
N ASN A 175 1.07 5.02 -11.74
CA ASN A 175 0.90 5.78 -12.98
C ASN A 175 -0.59 6.03 -13.34
N LEU A 176 -1.53 5.53 -12.54
CA LEU A 176 -2.94 5.85 -12.72
C LEU A 176 -3.24 7.29 -12.28
N ILE A 177 -4.21 7.91 -12.95
CA ILE A 177 -4.83 9.14 -12.45
C ILE A 177 -5.60 8.84 -11.16
N SER A 178 -5.69 9.84 -10.27
CA SER A 178 -6.31 9.69 -8.95
C SER A 178 -7.70 9.03 -9.02
N GLY A 179 -8.58 9.49 -9.91
CA GLY A 179 -9.93 8.95 -10.00
C GLY A 179 -10.03 7.47 -10.38
N LEU A 180 -9.07 6.91 -11.14
CA LEU A 180 -9.01 5.46 -11.40
C LEU A 180 -8.36 4.72 -10.23
N LEU A 181 -7.38 5.33 -9.58
CA LEU A 181 -6.71 4.76 -8.41
C LEU A 181 -7.66 4.64 -7.22
N ASP A 182 -8.50 5.67 -6.98
CA ASP A 182 -9.57 5.65 -5.97
C ASP A 182 -10.54 4.47 -6.17
N LEU A 183 -10.87 4.15 -7.46
CA LEU A 183 -11.70 2.98 -7.76
C LEU A 183 -11.02 1.65 -7.42
N VAL A 184 -9.70 1.60 -7.48
CA VAL A 184 -8.91 0.42 -7.05
C VAL A 184 -8.91 0.34 -5.52
N ASP A 185 -8.73 1.46 -4.83
CA ASP A 185 -8.70 1.52 -3.36
C ASP A 185 -10.04 1.07 -2.74
N VAL A 186 -11.15 1.52 -3.30
CA VAL A 186 -12.49 1.06 -2.87
C VAL A 186 -12.90 -0.31 -3.43
N LYS A 187 -11.97 -1.03 -4.06
CA LYS A 187 -12.14 -2.39 -4.62
C LYS A 187 -13.23 -2.49 -5.70
N LYS A 188 -13.67 -1.38 -6.30
CA LYS A 188 -14.58 -1.38 -7.45
C LYS A 188 -13.88 -1.82 -8.73
N VAL A 189 -12.60 -1.48 -8.88
CA VAL A 189 -11.74 -1.92 -9.97
C VAL A 189 -10.69 -2.87 -9.41
N PRO A 190 -10.62 -4.12 -9.89
CA PRO A 190 -9.57 -5.06 -9.48
C PRO A 190 -8.16 -4.54 -9.82
N MET A 191 -7.17 -4.83 -8.99
CA MET A 191 -5.77 -4.43 -9.19
C MET A 191 -5.23 -4.78 -10.59
N ILE A 192 -5.58 -5.96 -11.12
CA ILE A 192 -5.14 -6.40 -12.46
C ILE A 192 -5.71 -5.53 -13.58
N VAL A 193 -6.90 -4.98 -13.38
CA VAL A 193 -7.52 -4.01 -14.31
C VAL A 193 -6.81 -2.68 -14.23
N GLY A 194 -6.58 -2.17 -13.00
CA GLY A 194 -5.81 -0.95 -12.78
C GLY A 194 -4.41 -1.02 -13.38
N GLU A 195 -3.69 -2.16 -13.19
CA GLU A 195 -2.39 -2.40 -13.83
C GLU A 195 -2.44 -2.22 -15.35
N LYS A 196 -3.46 -2.79 -16.01
CA LYS A 196 -3.62 -2.67 -17.47
C LYS A 196 -3.93 -1.24 -17.92
N LEU A 197 -4.80 -0.55 -17.19
CA LEU A 197 -5.15 0.83 -17.47
C LEU A 197 -3.98 1.81 -17.21
N SER A 198 -3.02 1.44 -16.36
CA SER A 198 -1.84 2.26 -16.09
C SER A 198 -0.84 2.36 -17.26
N TYR A 199 -1.03 1.58 -18.33
CA TYR A 199 -0.25 1.68 -19.57
C TYR A 199 -0.77 2.76 -20.53
N LEU A 200 -1.99 3.25 -20.31
CA LEU A 200 -2.63 4.29 -21.10
C LEU A 200 -1.98 5.66 -20.83
N THR A 201 -2.07 6.56 -21.80
CA THR A 201 -1.73 7.98 -21.57
C THR A 201 -2.70 8.60 -20.57
N ARG A 202 -2.34 9.76 -20.01
CA ARG A 202 -3.19 10.46 -19.04
C ARG A 202 -4.54 10.82 -19.63
N GLU A 203 -4.55 11.32 -20.87
CA GLU A 203 -5.76 11.70 -21.61
C GLU A 203 -6.66 10.46 -21.85
N GLU A 204 -6.09 9.34 -22.25
CA GLU A 204 -6.83 8.08 -22.43
C GLU A 204 -7.42 7.56 -21.11
N GLN A 205 -6.67 7.69 -20.01
CA GLN A 205 -7.17 7.32 -18.68
C GLN A 205 -8.36 8.19 -18.25
N GLU A 206 -8.33 9.50 -18.58
CA GLU A 206 -9.44 10.43 -18.33
C GLU A 206 -10.68 10.02 -19.13
N LEU A 207 -10.53 9.66 -20.42
CA LEU A 207 -11.63 9.14 -21.25
C LEU A 207 -12.22 7.82 -20.68
N VAL A 208 -11.36 6.90 -20.19
CA VAL A 208 -11.82 5.69 -19.53
C VAL A 208 -12.60 6.00 -18.27
N LEU A 209 -12.11 6.91 -17.42
CA LEU A 209 -12.78 7.31 -16.19
C LEU A 209 -14.14 7.95 -16.47
N GLU A 210 -14.23 8.83 -17.49
CA GLU A 210 -15.46 9.43 -17.95
C GLU A 210 -16.47 8.36 -18.42
N ALA A 211 -16.04 7.44 -19.26
CA ALA A 211 -16.89 6.36 -19.76
C ALA A 211 -17.38 5.43 -18.62
N VAL A 212 -16.52 5.12 -17.66
CA VAL A 212 -16.88 4.32 -16.46
C VAL A 212 -17.94 5.04 -15.64
N ARG A 213 -17.83 6.36 -15.44
CA ARG A 213 -18.81 7.17 -14.70
C ARG A 213 -20.14 7.27 -15.44
N ASN A 214 -20.10 7.50 -16.75
CA ASN A 214 -21.31 7.66 -17.56
C ASN A 214 -22.09 6.36 -17.75
N CYS A 215 -21.41 5.23 -17.90
CA CYS A 215 -22.05 3.92 -18.07
C CYS A 215 -22.34 3.21 -16.74
N GLU A 216 -21.74 3.62 -15.63
CA GLU A 216 -21.72 2.92 -14.35
C GLU A 216 -21.20 1.46 -14.47
N ILE A 217 -20.36 1.18 -15.49
CA ILE A 217 -19.80 -0.14 -15.78
C ILE A 217 -18.32 -0.13 -15.50
N MET A 218 -17.86 -1.00 -14.60
CA MET A 218 -16.45 -1.22 -14.35
C MET A 218 -15.87 -2.16 -15.41
N PRO A 219 -14.69 -1.83 -15.99
CA PRO A 219 -14.06 -2.68 -16.98
C PRO A 219 -13.62 -4.03 -16.39
N THR A 220 -13.87 -5.09 -17.11
CA THR A 220 -13.31 -6.42 -16.82
C THR A 220 -11.84 -6.49 -17.24
N ALA A 221 -11.10 -7.51 -16.76
CA ALA A 221 -9.71 -7.70 -17.15
C ALA A 221 -9.53 -7.89 -18.68
N ALA A 222 -10.50 -8.50 -19.36
CA ALA A 222 -10.49 -8.66 -20.81
C ALA A 222 -10.75 -7.34 -21.55
N GLN A 223 -11.68 -6.51 -21.02
CA GLN A 223 -11.95 -5.19 -21.59
C GLN A 223 -10.76 -4.24 -21.39
N ALA A 224 -10.15 -4.25 -20.20
CA ALA A 224 -8.94 -3.46 -19.93
C ALA A 224 -7.77 -3.86 -20.84
N GLU A 225 -7.60 -5.17 -21.11
CA GLU A 225 -6.61 -5.65 -22.10
C GLU A 225 -6.92 -5.13 -23.50
N ALA A 226 -8.18 -5.22 -23.93
CA ALA A 226 -8.58 -4.71 -25.24
C ALA A 226 -8.37 -3.19 -25.34
N ILE A 227 -8.73 -2.42 -24.31
CA ILE A 227 -8.49 -0.97 -24.25
C ILE A 227 -6.99 -0.68 -24.39
N LYS A 228 -6.13 -1.40 -23.64
CA LYS A 228 -4.67 -1.27 -23.74
C LYS A 228 -4.18 -1.56 -25.18
N MET A 229 -4.64 -2.63 -25.81
CA MET A 229 -4.26 -2.97 -27.19
C MET A 229 -4.67 -1.88 -28.18
N PHE A 230 -5.88 -1.31 -28.04
CA PHE A 230 -6.34 -0.20 -28.88
C PHE A 230 -5.48 1.05 -28.70
N SER A 231 -5.01 1.32 -27.48
CA SER A 231 -4.06 2.40 -27.19
C SER A 231 -2.71 2.17 -27.89
N GLU A 232 -2.14 0.95 -27.76
CA GLU A 232 -0.87 0.58 -28.40
C GLU A 232 -0.96 0.71 -29.94
N GLU A 233 -2.13 0.42 -30.53
CA GLU A 233 -2.40 0.61 -31.97
C GLU A 233 -2.73 2.05 -32.35
N LYS A 234 -2.78 3.01 -31.38
CA LYS A 234 -3.17 4.40 -31.57
C LYS A 234 -4.59 4.57 -32.15
N LYS A 235 -5.48 3.66 -31.81
CA LYS A 235 -6.89 3.62 -32.26
C LYS A 235 -7.88 3.87 -31.11
N LEU A 236 -7.38 4.21 -29.92
CA LEU A 236 -8.23 4.40 -28.76
C LEU A 236 -8.83 5.81 -28.80
N ASP A 237 -10.15 5.87 -28.88
CA ASP A 237 -10.95 7.08 -28.71
C ASP A 237 -12.14 6.82 -27.78
N GLY A 238 -12.90 7.86 -27.46
CA GLY A 238 -14.07 7.73 -26.59
C GLY A 238 -15.09 6.71 -27.10
N ASN A 239 -15.36 6.66 -28.41
CA ASN A 239 -16.31 5.73 -29.01
C ASN A 239 -15.85 4.28 -28.88
N ALA A 240 -14.55 4.02 -29.10
CA ALA A 240 -13.96 2.69 -28.91
C ALA A 240 -14.08 2.23 -27.46
N ILE A 241 -13.79 3.13 -26.48
CA ILE A 241 -13.92 2.83 -25.05
C ILE A 241 -15.37 2.46 -24.70
N TYR A 242 -16.35 3.29 -25.09
CA TYR A 242 -17.76 2.99 -24.89
C TYR A 242 -18.17 1.67 -25.54
N GLY A 243 -17.74 1.44 -26.79
CA GLY A 243 -18.02 0.18 -27.50
C GLY A 243 -17.45 -1.04 -26.78
N LEU A 244 -16.24 -0.93 -26.22
CA LEU A 244 -15.61 -2.02 -25.46
C LEU A 244 -16.29 -2.25 -24.10
N LEU A 245 -16.68 -1.20 -23.37
CA LEU A 245 -17.34 -1.31 -22.07
C LEU A 245 -18.75 -1.87 -22.22
N LEU A 246 -19.53 -1.42 -23.21
CA LEU A 246 -20.91 -1.85 -23.45
C LEU A 246 -21.00 -3.24 -24.12
N LYS A 247 -19.89 -3.75 -24.68
CA LYS A 247 -19.86 -5.07 -25.28
C LYS A 247 -20.17 -6.14 -24.20
N LYS A 248 -21.41 -6.59 -24.16
CA LYS A 248 -21.80 -7.72 -23.30
C LYS A 248 -20.87 -8.88 -23.58
N LYS A 249 -20.35 -9.51 -22.53
CA LYS A 249 -19.70 -10.81 -22.64
C LYS A 249 -20.70 -11.68 -23.38
N ASN A 250 -20.41 -12.09 -24.61
CA ASN A 250 -21.14 -13.19 -25.22
C ASN A 250 -20.97 -14.37 -24.27
N SER A 251 -21.91 -14.53 -23.35
CA SER A 251 -22.11 -15.80 -22.68
C SER A 251 -22.53 -16.73 -23.80
N GLY A 252 -21.56 -17.30 -24.49
CA GLY A 252 -21.83 -18.45 -25.31
C GLY A 252 -22.56 -19.42 -24.39
N ASN A 253 -23.78 -19.81 -24.77
CA ASN A 253 -24.51 -20.88 -24.13
C ASN A 253 -23.78 -22.22 -24.33
N GLY A 254 -22.48 -22.22 -24.10
CA GLY A 254 -21.66 -23.41 -24.00
C GLY A 254 -21.95 -24.09 -22.69
N VAL A 255 -22.90 -24.99 -22.68
CA VAL A 255 -23.06 -25.97 -21.60
C VAL A 255 -21.82 -26.85 -21.61
N THR A 256 -20.91 -26.61 -20.67
CA THR A 256 -19.75 -27.50 -20.48
C THR A 256 -20.25 -28.79 -19.83
N ILE A 257 -20.50 -29.78 -20.63
CA ILE A 257 -20.85 -31.13 -20.17
C ILE A 257 -19.53 -31.86 -19.87
N SER A 258 -19.35 -32.31 -18.61
CA SER A 258 -18.15 -33.08 -18.26
C SER A 258 -18.04 -34.37 -19.11
N ALA A 259 -16.83 -34.75 -19.52
CA ALA A 259 -16.59 -35.93 -20.28
C ALA A 259 -17.21 -37.21 -19.66
N LYS A 260 -17.26 -37.24 -18.30
CA LYS A 260 -17.88 -38.30 -17.52
C LYS A 260 -19.41 -38.36 -17.70
N LYS A 261 -20.06 -37.21 -17.92
CA LYS A 261 -21.49 -37.12 -18.17
C LYS A 261 -21.81 -37.45 -19.62
N ILE A 262 -20.95 -37.08 -20.57
CA ILE A 262 -21.06 -37.47 -21.99
C ILE A 262 -20.93 -39.00 -22.15
N SER A 263 -19.96 -39.62 -21.47
CA SER A 263 -19.77 -41.08 -21.58
C SER A 263 -20.88 -41.90 -20.91
N SER A 264 -21.71 -41.35 -20.04
CA SER A 264 -22.88 -42.02 -19.49
C SER A 264 -24.08 -42.07 -20.46
N TYR A 265 -24.17 -41.09 -21.38
CA TYR A 265 -25.22 -41.02 -22.40
C TYR A 265 -24.81 -41.65 -23.75
N PHE A 266 -23.49 -41.69 -24.02
CA PHE A 266 -22.93 -42.27 -25.25
C PHE A 266 -21.85 -43.31 -24.88
N PRO A 267 -22.24 -44.54 -24.56
CA PRO A 267 -21.27 -45.62 -24.29
C PRO A 267 -20.39 -45.91 -25.51
N PRO A 268 -19.18 -46.45 -25.30
CA PRO A 268 -18.19 -46.63 -26.37
C PRO A 268 -18.64 -47.42 -27.58
N ALA A 269 -19.70 -48.23 -27.46
CA ALA A 269 -20.27 -49.00 -28.55
C ALA A 269 -20.97 -48.14 -29.62
N ASP A 270 -21.50 -46.97 -29.24
CA ASP A 270 -22.25 -46.08 -30.17
C ASP A 270 -21.36 -45.13 -30.98
N ARG A 271 -20.03 -45.13 -30.74
CA ARG A 271 -19.08 -44.25 -31.45
C ARG A 271 -18.75 -44.70 -32.87
N LYS A 272 -19.20 -45.88 -33.31
CA LYS A 272 -18.90 -46.42 -34.64
C LYS A 272 -19.97 -46.11 -35.70
N SER A 273 -21.04 -45.44 -35.40
CA SER A 273 -22.15 -45.20 -36.33
C SER A 273 -22.37 -43.74 -36.74
N VAL A 274 -21.39 -42.86 -36.50
CA VAL A 274 -21.42 -41.48 -37.01
C VAL A 274 -20.16 -41.25 -37.85
N VAL A 275 -20.22 -41.68 -39.10
CA VAL A 275 -19.42 -41.19 -40.24
C VAL A 275 -20.39 -40.66 -41.26
#